data_24ba205e3e5ddb28cc0f3aff97af380b
#
_entry.id   24ba205e3e5ddb28cc0f3aff97af380b
#
_cell.length_a   1.000
_cell.length_b   1.000
_cell.length_c   1.000
_cell.angle_alpha   90.00
_cell.angle_beta   90.00
_cell.angle_gamma   90.00
#
_symmetry.space_group_name_H-M   'P 1'
#
loop_
_entity.id
_entity.type
_entity.pdbx_description
1 polymer ?
#
loop_
_entity_poly.entity_id
_entity_poly.type
_entity_poly.pdbx_seq_one_letter_code
_entity_poly.pdbx_strand_id
1 'polypeptide(L)'
;MLRESTPVGFTDELEPTSLPFANVGPMSPTLPARADAAVAGLTPGYFALVMATGILSVGTELTGHHALSMTLLWLCIAAFVTLLSLTIVRTIRHRGEVVADFLDPGRAFGFFTYVAGTNVLGTKLAGAGYHHITLVFLAVTLSAWLIFGYVIPWTAVLGKSERPVIRHANGTWFIWVVASQSVAVAAATIQPMYPKWGHGLAIIAVFSWSLGLFLYAATGVFVALRMMFLELKPVELNAPYWVSMGALAITVLAGARIVEMDSAPMVDATRGLVAGLSVVVWNFATWLIPVLFAVGWWRHKIHRVPLVYEATLWSMVFPLGMYAVAGIYLGRANSLPIVEWIGSAELWLALAAWLIVGLAMIRHVYRTVFRPEVAHR
;
A
#
# COMPACT_ATOMS: atom_id res chain seq x y z
N MET A 1 16.45 -86.16 4.47
CA MET A 1 15.76 -87.00 5.51
C MET A 1 14.70 -86.10 6.15
N LEU A 2 13.45 -86.34 5.73
CA LEU A 2 12.30 -86.70 6.53
C LEU A 2 11.88 -85.59 7.53
N ARG A 3 10.65 -85.02 7.60
CA ARG A 3 9.33 -85.62 7.21
C ARG A 3 8.31 -84.48 7.21
N GLU A 4 7.39 -84.57 6.26
CA GLU A 4 6.08 -83.93 6.21
C GLU A 4 5.27 -84.10 7.51
N SER A 5 4.44 -83.14 7.83
CA SER A 5 3.07 -83.31 8.29
C SER A 5 2.24 -82.07 8.17
N THR A 6 1.37 -82.01 7.17
CA THR A 6 0.05 -81.42 7.22
C THR A 6 -0.93 -82.31 7.91
N PRO A 7 -2.19 -81.99 8.20
CA PRO A 7 -3.00 -80.75 8.09
C PRO A 7 -3.85 -80.48 9.36
N VAL A 8 -4.69 -79.54 9.40
CA VAL A 8 -6.15 -79.60 9.55
C VAL A 8 -6.72 -78.16 9.51
N GLY A 9 -7.60 -77.94 8.61
CA GLY A 9 -8.32 -76.69 8.44
C GLY A 9 -9.42 -76.48 9.50
N PHE A 10 -9.70 -75.23 9.76
CA PHE A 10 -11.00 -74.77 10.21
C PHE A 10 -11.29 -73.49 9.49
N THR A 11 -12.20 -73.58 8.51
CA THR A 11 -12.89 -72.46 7.88
C THR A 11 -13.91 -71.95 8.88
N ASP A 12 -13.80 -70.69 9.27
CA ASP A 12 -14.91 -69.90 9.65
C ASP A 12 -14.72 -68.51 9.05
N GLU A 13 -15.32 -68.34 7.89
CA GLU A 13 -15.50 -67.05 7.24
C GLU A 13 -16.48 -66.22 8.07
N LEU A 14 -15.95 -65.31 8.86
CA LEU A 14 -16.73 -64.15 9.32
C LEU A 14 -16.44 -63.01 8.33
N GLU A 15 -17.32 -62.82 7.37
CA GLU A 15 -17.40 -61.61 6.56
C GLU A 15 -17.44 -60.38 7.51
N PRO A 16 -16.53 -59.42 7.41
CA PRO A 16 -16.72 -58.15 8.05
C PRO A 16 -17.79 -57.40 7.26
N THR A 17 -18.98 -57.29 7.84
CA THR A 17 -20.03 -56.33 7.41
C THR A 17 -19.40 -54.96 7.31
N SER A 18 -19.02 -54.56 6.11
CA SER A 18 -18.62 -53.20 5.77
C SER A 18 -19.86 -52.33 5.89
N LEU A 19 -19.98 -51.64 7.02
CA LEU A 19 -20.83 -50.48 7.14
C LEU A 19 -20.40 -49.49 6.06
N PRO A 20 -21.33 -48.92 5.26
CA PRO A 20 -20.99 -47.92 4.28
C PRO A 20 -20.53 -46.66 5.07
N PHE A 21 -19.21 -46.44 5.16
CA PHE A 21 -18.71 -45.10 5.50
C PHE A 21 -19.28 -44.17 4.44
N ALA A 22 -20.30 -43.39 4.87
CA ALA A 22 -20.80 -42.29 4.08
C ALA A 22 -19.61 -41.45 3.72
N ASN A 23 -19.29 -41.40 2.44
CA ASN A 23 -18.24 -40.54 1.89
C ASN A 23 -18.75 -39.10 2.04
N VAL A 24 -18.60 -38.51 3.23
CA VAL A 24 -18.85 -37.09 3.51
C VAL A 24 -17.72 -36.35 2.80
N GLY A 25 -17.95 -36.06 1.55
CA GLY A 25 -17.07 -35.19 0.79
C GLY A 25 -16.82 -33.90 1.61
N PRO A 26 -15.66 -33.25 1.47
CA PRO A 26 -15.33 -32.06 2.24
C PRO A 26 -16.47 -31.04 2.07
N MET A 27 -17.19 -30.78 3.16
CA MET A 27 -18.25 -29.78 3.21
C MET A 27 -17.64 -28.44 2.80
N SER A 28 -18.20 -27.81 1.76
CA SER A 28 -17.75 -26.48 1.37
C SER A 28 -17.88 -25.52 2.56
N PRO A 29 -16.84 -24.72 2.87
CA PRO A 29 -16.83 -23.89 4.05
C PRO A 29 -18.03 -22.94 4.06
N THR A 30 -18.66 -22.76 5.21
CA THR A 30 -19.80 -21.87 5.39
C THR A 30 -19.43 -20.42 5.13
N LEU A 31 -20.40 -19.56 4.82
CA LEU A 31 -20.16 -18.13 4.61
C LEU A 31 -19.40 -17.47 5.78
N PRO A 32 -19.75 -17.72 7.08
CA PRO A 32 -18.97 -17.18 8.21
C PRO A 32 -17.51 -17.67 8.21
N ALA A 33 -17.26 -18.93 7.92
CA ALA A 33 -15.90 -19.48 7.87
C ALA A 33 -15.05 -18.84 6.76
N ARG A 34 -15.67 -18.57 5.60
CA ARG A 34 -15.00 -17.87 4.48
C ARG A 34 -14.73 -16.41 4.81
N ALA A 35 -15.66 -15.73 5.45
CA ALA A 35 -15.47 -14.36 5.91
C ALA A 35 -14.34 -14.27 6.94
N ASP A 36 -14.29 -15.20 7.90
CA ASP A 36 -13.23 -15.26 8.90
C ASP A 36 -11.86 -15.55 8.27
N ALA A 37 -11.78 -16.46 7.30
CA ALA A 37 -10.56 -16.73 6.53
C ALA A 37 -10.11 -15.50 5.71
N ALA A 38 -11.04 -14.73 5.14
CA ALA A 38 -10.74 -13.49 4.43
C ALA A 38 -10.18 -12.42 5.39
N VAL A 39 -10.69 -12.32 6.61
CA VAL A 39 -10.16 -11.43 7.65
C VAL A 39 -8.77 -11.88 8.09
N ALA A 40 -8.55 -13.18 8.33
CA ALA A 40 -7.24 -13.71 8.70
C ALA A 40 -6.18 -13.40 7.61
N GLY A 41 -6.54 -13.54 6.34
CA GLY A 41 -5.68 -13.28 5.18
C GLY A 41 -5.54 -11.80 4.78
N LEU A 42 -6.17 -10.86 5.49
CA LEU A 42 -6.11 -9.44 5.16
C LEU A 42 -4.66 -8.93 5.22
N THR A 43 -4.13 -8.45 4.11
CA THR A 43 -2.76 -7.91 4.09
C THR A 43 -2.68 -6.52 4.70
N PRO A 44 -1.61 -6.19 5.48
CA PRO A 44 -1.41 -4.84 6.02
C PRO A 44 -1.41 -3.75 4.95
N GLY A 45 -0.93 -4.07 3.74
CA GLY A 45 -0.86 -3.15 2.61
C GLY A 45 -2.20 -2.74 1.99
N TYR A 46 -3.34 -3.27 2.46
CA TYR A 46 -4.64 -3.00 1.82
C TYR A 46 -5.11 -1.55 1.94
N PHE A 47 -4.59 -0.77 2.91
CA PHE A 47 -4.87 0.67 2.97
C PHE A 47 -4.37 1.46 1.75
N ALA A 48 -3.59 0.85 0.86
CA ALA A 48 -3.29 1.41 -0.47
C ALA A 48 -4.56 1.72 -1.30
N LEU A 49 -5.69 1.00 -1.09
CA LEU A 49 -7.01 1.34 -1.62
C LEU A 49 -7.47 2.73 -1.16
N VAL A 50 -7.33 3.01 0.14
CA VAL A 50 -7.68 4.32 0.72
C VAL A 50 -6.78 5.42 0.16
N MET A 51 -5.47 5.14 0.09
CA MET A 51 -4.49 6.06 -0.49
C MET A 51 -4.85 6.41 -1.95
N ALA A 52 -5.14 5.39 -2.77
CA ALA A 52 -5.47 5.54 -4.19
C ALA A 52 -6.78 6.31 -4.39
N THR A 53 -7.83 5.93 -3.67
CA THR A 53 -9.14 6.57 -3.79
C THR A 53 -9.13 8.02 -3.28
N GLY A 54 -8.42 8.25 -2.15
CA GLY A 54 -8.28 9.57 -1.56
C GLY A 54 -7.51 10.55 -2.44
N ILE A 55 -6.39 10.12 -3.03
CA ILE A 55 -5.59 11.01 -3.89
C ILE A 55 -6.32 11.34 -5.20
N LEU A 56 -7.08 10.41 -5.76
CA LEU A 56 -7.91 10.67 -6.94
C LEU A 56 -9.05 11.64 -6.62
N SER A 57 -9.62 11.58 -5.40
CA SER A 57 -10.58 12.59 -4.93
C SER A 57 -9.94 13.99 -4.86
N VAL A 58 -8.67 14.08 -4.42
CA VAL A 58 -7.93 15.36 -4.46
C VAL A 58 -7.70 15.82 -5.89
N GLY A 59 -7.21 14.94 -6.76
CA GLY A 59 -6.92 15.29 -8.16
C GLY A 59 -8.15 15.75 -8.95
N THR A 60 -9.29 15.09 -8.77
CA THR A 60 -10.55 15.47 -9.42
C THR A 60 -11.10 16.80 -8.91
N GLU A 61 -10.88 17.13 -7.62
CA GLU A 61 -11.18 18.44 -7.07
C GLU A 61 -10.34 19.54 -7.73
N LEU A 62 -9.03 19.33 -7.83
CA LEU A 62 -8.09 20.27 -8.44
C LEU A 62 -8.39 20.56 -9.91
N THR A 63 -9.00 19.61 -10.62
CA THR A 63 -9.39 19.76 -12.04
C THR A 63 -10.84 20.18 -12.23
N GLY A 64 -11.55 20.58 -11.16
CA GLY A 64 -12.92 21.12 -11.22
C GLY A 64 -14.03 20.06 -11.32
N HIS A 65 -13.71 18.76 -11.15
CA HIS A 65 -14.69 17.68 -11.21
C HIS A 65 -15.28 17.38 -9.82
N HIS A 66 -15.93 18.38 -9.21
CA HIS A 66 -16.41 18.33 -7.82
C HIS A 66 -17.32 17.13 -7.51
N ALA A 67 -18.27 16.80 -8.39
CA ALA A 67 -19.17 15.66 -8.18
C ALA A 67 -18.40 14.32 -8.10
N LEU A 68 -17.42 14.12 -8.98
CA LEU A 68 -16.57 12.93 -8.98
C LEU A 68 -15.67 12.91 -7.74
N SER A 69 -15.11 14.06 -7.37
CA SER A 69 -14.32 14.23 -6.16
C SER A 69 -15.09 13.81 -4.90
N MET A 70 -16.33 14.30 -4.75
CA MET A 70 -17.18 13.94 -3.61
C MET A 70 -17.57 12.45 -3.60
N THR A 71 -17.86 11.88 -4.77
CA THR A 71 -18.13 10.43 -4.88
C THR A 71 -16.91 9.61 -4.43
N LEU A 72 -15.73 9.95 -4.91
CA LEU A 72 -14.48 9.30 -4.50
C LEU A 72 -14.18 9.50 -3.01
N LEU A 73 -14.49 10.67 -2.43
CA LEU A 73 -14.33 10.92 -1.01
C LEU A 73 -15.20 9.98 -0.17
N TRP A 74 -16.49 9.83 -0.51
CA TRP A 74 -17.38 8.92 0.22
C TRP A 74 -16.95 7.46 0.09
N LEU A 75 -16.49 7.04 -1.10
CA LEU A 75 -15.92 5.70 -1.29
C LEU A 75 -14.63 5.51 -0.48
N CYS A 76 -13.79 6.55 -0.39
CA CYS A 76 -12.57 6.53 0.42
C CYS A 76 -12.90 6.39 1.92
N ILE A 77 -13.88 7.14 2.44
CA ILE A 77 -14.34 7.04 3.83
C ILE A 77 -14.90 5.64 4.10
N ALA A 78 -15.75 5.12 3.22
CA ALA A 78 -16.32 3.77 3.37
C ALA A 78 -15.22 2.71 3.38
N ALA A 79 -14.25 2.80 2.47
CA ALA A 79 -13.10 1.90 2.42
C ALA A 79 -12.24 2.01 3.69
N PHE A 80 -11.97 3.22 4.17
CA PHE A 80 -11.20 3.46 5.39
C PHE A 80 -11.87 2.84 6.62
N VAL A 81 -13.16 3.11 6.84
CA VAL A 81 -13.93 2.57 7.97
C VAL A 81 -13.98 1.04 7.91
N THR A 82 -14.23 0.48 6.72
CA THR A 82 -14.28 -0.97 6.51
C THR A 82 -12.92 -1.61 6.83
N LEU A 83 -11.84 -1.11 6.24
CA LEU A 83 -10.50 -1.68 6.45
C LEU A 83 -10.03 -1.50 7.89
N LEU A 84 -10.32 -0.36 8.52
CA LEU A 84 -10.00 -0.15 9.93
C LEU A 84 -10.72 -1.15 10.82
N SER A 85 -12.03 -1.35 10.60
CA SER A 85 -12.85 -2.31 11.34
C SER A 85 -12.33 -3.75 11.15
N LEU A 86 -12.04 -4.14 9.91
CA LEU A 86 -11.49 -5.47 9.61
C LEU A 86 -10.09 -5.67 10.22
N THR A 87 -9.24 -4.64 10.23
CA THR A 87 -7.92 -4.68 10.85
C THR A 87 -8.03 -4.83 12.38
N ILE A 88 -8.97 -4.15 13.02
CA ILE A 88 -9.24 -4.30 14.46
C ILE A 88 -9.71 -5.73 14.75
N VAL A 89 -10.68 -6.24 14.00
CA VAL A 89 -11.18 -7.63 14.15
C VAL A 89 -10.04 -8.63 13.95
N ARG A 90 -9.21 -8.44 12.92
CA ARG A 90 -8.02 -9.27 12.66
C ARG A 90 -7.05 -9.25 13.83
N THR A 91 -6.75 -8.07 14.38
CA THR A 91 -5.83 -7.92 15.51
C THR A 91 -6.33 -8.62 16.77
N ILE A 92 -7.65 -8.66 16.97
CA ILE A 92 -8.27 -9.32 18.13
C ILE A 92 -8.33 -10.83 17.95
N ARG A 93 -8.79 -11.31 16.76
CA ARG A 93 -9.07 -12.73 16.51
C ARG A 93 -7.88 -13.51 15.96
N HIS A 94 -7.06 -12.87 15.14
CA HIS A 94 -5.94 -13.49 14.40
C HIS A 94 -4.61 -12.82 14.73
N ARG A 95 -4.36 -12.62 16.02
CA ARG A 95 -3.16 -11.92 16.52
C ARG A 95 -1.86 -12.56 16.03
N GLY A 96 -1.81 -13.88 15.92
CA GLY A 96 -0.64 -14.60 15.42
C GLY A 96 -0.27 -14.19 13.99
N GLU A 97 -1.27 -14.07 13.10
CA GLU A 97 -1.07 -13.65 11.72
C GLU A 97 -0.60 -12.19 11.62
N VAL A 98 -1.11 -11.31 12.48
CA VAL A 98 -0.66 -9.91 12.54
C VAL A 98 0.80 -9.82 12.97
N VAL A 99 1.19 -10.59 13.99
CA VAL A 99 2.59 -10.65 14.46
C VAL A 99 3.49 -11.25 13.38
N ALA A 100 3.05 -12.31 12.69
CA ALA A 100 3.81 -12.91 11.59
C ALA A 100 4.06 -11.90 10.47
N ASP A 101 3.04 -11.15 10.05
CA ASP A 101 3.18 -10.08 9.06
C ASP A 101 4.13 -8.98 9.52
N PHE A 102 4.08 -8.63 10.81
CA PHE A 102 4.91 -7.57 11.37
C PHE A 102 6.41 -7.95 11.44
N LEU A 103 6.68 -9.25 11.57
CA LEU A 103 8.05 -9.79 11.61
C LEU A 103 8.59 -10.19 10.22
N ASP A 104 7.76 -10.18 9.18
CA ASP A 104 8.19 -10.51 7.83
C ASP A 104 8.72 -9.26 7.10
N PRO A 105 10.01 -9.19 6.71
CA PRO A 105 10.58 -8.03 6.01
C PRO A 105 9.90 -7.72 4.67
N GLY A 106 9.28 -8.71 4.04
CA GLY A 106 8.54 -8.53 2.79
C GLY A 106 7.16 -7.91 2.96
N ARG A 107 6.57 -7.99 4.16
CA ARG A 107 5.19 -7.57 4.46
C ARG A 107 5.09 -6.45 5.49
N ALA A 108 6.04 -6.35 6.42
CA ALA A 108 6.00 -5.42 7.55
C ALA A 108 5.85 -3.96 7.12
N PHE A 109 6.53 -3.54 6.06
CA PHE A 109 6.40 -2.18 5.54
C PHE A 109 5.00 -1.85 5.01
N GLY A 110 4.15 -2.86 4.76
CA GLY A 110 2.74 -2.68 4.43
C GLY A 110 1.93 -1.97 5.53
N PHE A 111 2.32 -2.07 6.81
CA PHE A 111 1.65 -1.36 7.91
C PHE A 111 1.70 0.17 7.76
N PHE A 112 2.71 0.69 7.09
CA PHE A 112 2.81 2.12 6.80
C PHE A 112 1.72 2.63 5.85
N THR A 113 1.02 1.76 5.10
CA THR A 113 -0.12 2.18 4.27
C THR A 113 -1.27 2.74 5.11
N TYR A 114 -1.45 2.26 6.36
CA TYR A 114 -2.41 2.84 7.31
C TYR A 114 -2.08 4.30 7.60
N VAL A 115 -0.82 4.62 7.88
CA VAL A 115 -0.34 6.00 8.12
C VAL A 115 -0.63 6.87 6.90
N ALA A 116 -0.19 6.42 5.73
CA ALA A 116 -0.34 7.18 4.50
C ALA A 116 -1.81 7.34 4.09
N GLY A 117 -2.61 6.27 4.14
CA GLY A 117 -4.04 6.31 3.80
C GLY A 117 -4.84 7.25 4.71
N THR A 118 -4.58 7.21 6.01
CA THR A 118 -5.22 8.09 6.99
C THR A 118 -4.86 9.57 6.72
N ASN A 119 -3.59 9.87 6.43
CA ASN A 119 -3.16 11.23 6.13
C ASN A 119 -3.68 11.75 4.79
N VAL A 120 -3.77 10.90 3.75
CA VAL A 120 -4.36 11.28 2.46
C VAL A 120 -5.85 11.61 2.64
N LEU A 121 -6.60 10.76 3.36
CA LEU A 121 -8.00 11.05 3.69
C LEU A 121 -8.12 12.33 4.52
N GLY A 122 -7.26 12.51 5.54
CA GLY A 122 -7.23 13.72 6.36
C GLY A 122 -6.97 14.98 5.53
N THR A 123 -6.00 14.96 4.62
CA THR A 123 -5.69 16.08 3.73
C THR A 123 -6.89 16.46 2.87
N LYS A 124 -7.62 15.47 2.32
CA LYS A 124 -8.85 15.73 1.55
C LYS A 124 -9.95 16.32 2.43
N LEU A 125 -10.11 15.82 3.66
CA LEU A 125 -11.08 16.35 4.64
C LEU A 125 -10.73 17.78 5.07
N ALA A 126 -9.45 18.11 5.22
CA ALA A 126 -9.01 19.50 5.49
C ALA A 126 -9.44 20.44 4.35
N GLY A 127 -9.25 20.03 3.09
CA GLY A 127 -9.72 20.78 1.93
C GLY A 127 -11.24 20.97 1.87
N ALA A 128 -12.00 20.09 2.54
CA ALA A 128 -13.45 20.19 2.71
C ALA A 128 -13.86 20.94 3.99
N GLY A 129 -12.92 21.55 4.73
CA GLY A 129 -13.17 22.34 5.95
C GLY A 129 -13.08 21.57 7.28
N TYR A 130 -12.84 20.26 7.26
CA TYR A 130 -12.79 19.42 8.46
C TYR A 130 -11.38 19.34 9.06
N HIS A 131 -10.75 20.49 9.33
CA HIS A 131 -9.36 20.61 9.81
C HIS A 131 -9.09 19.88 11.13
N HIS A 132 -10.07 19.86 12.05
CA HIS A 132 -9.93 19.17 13.35
C HIS A 132 -9.80 17.66 13.20
N ILE A 133 -10.50 17.05 12.24
CA ILE A 133 -10.37 15.62 11.95
C ILE A 133 -8.95 15.33 11.44
N THR A 134 -8.45 16.18 10.55
CA THR A 134 -7.07 16.03 10.02
C THR A 134 -6.03 16.17 11.13
N LEU A 135 -6.23 17.08 12.08
CA LEU A 135 -5.32 17.23 13.23
C LEU A 135 -5.31 15.95 14.10
N VAL A 136 -6.49 15.36 14.39
CA VAL A 136 -6.57 14.10 15.14
C VAL A 136 -5.91 12.98 14.36
N PHE A 137 -6.17 12.88 13.04
CA PHE A 137 -5.53 11.89 12.18
C PHE A 137 -4.01 12.05 12.18
N LEU A 138 -3.51 13.28 12.05
CA LEU A 138 -2.07 13.56 12.12
C LEU A 138 -1.47 13.12 13.46
N ALA A 139 -2.11 13.42 14.58
CA ALA A 139 -1.61 13.03 15.91
C ALA A 139 -1.49 11.50 16.05
N VAL A 140 -2.51 10.75 15.60
CA VAL A 140 -2.52 9.29 15.62
C VAL A 140 -1.48 8.72 14.65
N THR A 141 -1.43 9.24 13.43
CA THR A 141 -0.51 8.74 12.39
C THR A 141 0.94 9.11 12.68
N LEU A 142 1.21 10.26 13.26
CA LEU A 142 2.55 10.65 13.72
C LEU A 142 3.08 9.67 14.77
N SER A 143 2.23 9.32 15.75
CA SER A 143 2.59 8.32 16.76
C SER A 143 2.83 6.95 16.15
N ALA A 144 1.94 6.50 15.26
CA ALA A 144 2.08 5.22 14.56
C ALA A 144 3.34 5.20 13.67
N TRP A 145 3.60 6.29 12.94
CA TRP A 145 4.77 6.45 12.08
C TRP A 145 6.07 6.35 12.87
N LEU A 146 6.17 7.01 14.03
CA LEU A 146 7.34 6.92 14.90
C LEU A 146 7.52 5.49 15.42
N ILE A 147 6.46 4.87 15.93
CA ILE A 147 6.52 3.49 16.47
C ILE A 147 6.94 2.53 15.35
N PHE A 148 6.26 2.53 14.22
CA PHE A 148 6.59 1.64 13.10
C PHE A 148 7.96 1.94 12.52
N GLY A 149 8.34 3.23 12.44
CA GLY A 149 9.62 3.67 11.90
C GLY A 149 10.84 3.15 12.66
N TYR A 150 10.71 2.91 13.95
CA TYR A 150 11.77 2.30 14.75
C TYR A 150 11.58 0.78 14.92
N VAL A 151 10.36 0.32 15.19
CA VAL A 151 10.13 -1.09 15.54
C VAL A 151 10.26 -2.00 14.31
N ILE A 152 9.71 -1.62 13.15
CA ILE A 152 9.78 -2.48 11.94
C ILE A 152 11.23 -2.71 11.47
N PRO A 153 12.08 -1.68 11.27
CA PRO A 153 13.48 -1.92 10.92
C PRO A 153 14.22 -2.75 11.95
N TRP A 154 13.93 -2.53 13.24
CA TRP A 154 14.57 -3.29 14.31
C TRP A 154 14.16 -4.77 14.31
N THR A 155 12.86 -5.06 14.21
CA THR A 155 12.34 -6.43 14.32
C THR A 155 12.41 -7.21 13.02
N ALA A 156 11.89 -6.61 11.93
CA ALA A 156 11.75 -7.30 10.66
C ALA A 156 13.05 -7.33 9.85
N VAL A 157 13.94 -6.35 10.03
CA VAL A 157 15.18 -6.26 9.24
C VAL A 157 16.39 -6.66 10.08
N LEU A 158 16.67 -5.95 11.18
CA LEU A 158 17.87 -6.20 11.99
C LEU A 158 17.72 -7.44 12.86
N GLY A 159 16.53 -7.72 13.39
CA GLY A 159 16.23 -8.86 14.27
C GLY A 159 16.16 -10.21 13.57
N LYS A 160 16.14 -10.26 12.24
CA LYS A 160 16.12 -11.53 11.49
C LYS A 160 17.44 -12.28 11.63
N SER A 161 17.35 -13.56 11.95
CA SER A 161 18.49 -14.49 11.95
C SER A 161 18.87 -14.95 10.55
N GLU A 162 17.89 -15.07 9.66
CA GLU A 162 18.12 -15.47 8.26
C GLU A 162 18.78 -14.35 7.46
N ARG A 163 19.92 -14.67 6.85
CA ARG A 163 20.74 -13.72 6.06
C ARG A 163 20.95 -14.26 4.65
N PRO A 164 21.08 -13.40 3.63
CA PRO A 164 21.02 -11.92 3.67
C PRO A 164 19.58 -11.40 3.63
N VAL A 165 19.22 -10.47 4.53
CA VAL A 165 17.88 -9.86 4.63
C VAL A 165 17.51 -9.09 3.35
N ILE A 166 18.49 -8.60 2.60
CA ILE A 166 18.30 -7.91 1.32
C ILE A 166 17.47 -8.73 0.32
N ARG A 167 17.42 -10.05 0.47
CA ARG A 167 16.58 -10.95 -0.36
C ARG A 167 15.10 -10.58 -0.28
N HIS A 168 14.66 -10.00 0.82
CA HIS A 168 13.28 -9.59 1.06
C HIS A 168 13.00 -8.12 0.72
N ALA A 169 14.04 -7.32 0.38
CA ALA A 169 13.85 -5.94 -0.03
C ALA A 169 13.04 -5.91 -1.34
N ASN A 170 11.92 -5.21 -1.35
CA ASN A 170 11.02 -5.11 -2.50
C ASN A 170 10.34 -3.73 -2.54
N GLY A 171 9.43 -3.52 -3.49
CA GLY A 171 8.74 -2.25 -3.64
C GLY A 171 7.96 -1.78 -2.42
N THR A 172 7.58 -2.67 -1.50
CA THR A 172 6.86 -2.29 -0.27
C THR A 172 7.72 -1.47 0.69
N TRP A 173 9.04 -1.58 0.64
CA TRP A 173 9.95 -0.80 1.49
C TRP A 173 9.83 0.71 1.23
N PHE A 174 9.50 1.11 0.00
CA PHE A 174 9.21 2.52 -0.32
C PHE A 174 7.96 3.06 0.37
N ILE A 175 7.08 2.20 0.93
CA ILE A 175 5.89 2.66 1.66
C ILE A 175 6.28 3.39 2.95
N TRP A 176 7.42 3.08 3.54
CA TRP A 176 7.97 3.84 4.67
C TRP A 176 8.25 5.31 4.29
N VAL A 177 8.82 5.52 3.09
CA VAL A 177 9.02 6.86 2.52
C VAL A 177 7.66 7.55 2.33
N VAL A 178 6.71 6.85 1.72
CA VAL A 178 5.35 7.38 1.47
C VAL A 178 4.68 7.80 2.78
N ALA A 179 4.80 7.01 3.84
CA ALA A 179 4.27 7.36 5.16
C ALA A 179 4.92 8.62 5.72
N SER A 180 6.26 8.73 5.64
CA SER A 180 7.00 9.92 6.08
C SER A 180 6.52 11.18 5.34
N GLN A 181 6.41 11.09 4.03
CA GLN A 181 5.94 12.21 3.21
C GLN A 181 4.46 12.53 3.44
N SER A 182 3.62 11.54 3.76
CA SER A 182 2.21 11.78 4.08
C SER A 182 2.03 12.57 5.38
N VAL A 183 2.90 12.34 6.37
CA VAL A 183 2.96 13.15 7.60
C VAL A 183 3.34 14.59 7.26
N ALA A 184 4.32 14.78 6.38
CA ALA A 184 4.73 16.13 5.93
C ALA A 184 3.57 16.84 5.22
N VAL A 185 2.87 16.17 4.29
CA VAL A 185 1.70 16.73 3.58
C VAL A 185 0.60 17.13 4.56
N ALA A 186 0.24 16.25 5.50
CA ALA A 186 -0.83 16.53 6.46
C ALA A 186 -0.47 17.71 7.37
N ALA A 187 0.75 17.75 7.90
CA ALA A 187 1.22 18.85 8.76
C ALA A 187 1.26 20.19 8.01
N ALA A 188 1.79 20.19 6.77
CA ALA A 188 1.82 21.38 5.93
C ALA A 188 0.41 21.88 5.55
N THR A 189 -0.52 20.96 5.29
CA THR A 189 -1.89 21.32 4.91
C THR A 189 -2.64 22.05 6.02
N ILE A 190 -2.45 21.66 7.30
CA ILE A 190 -3.20 22.24 8.41
C ILE A 190 -2.46 23.38 9.12
N GLN A 191 -1.19 23.59 8.83
CA GLN A 191 -0.39 24.61 9.52
C GLN A 191 -1.01 26.02 9.50
N PRO A 192 -1.53 26.55 8.37
CA PRO A 192 -2.15 27.86 8.35
C PRO A 192 -3.43 27.98 9.22
N MET A 193 -4.09 26.85 9.50
CA MET A 193 -5.33 26.78 10.27
C MET A 193 -5.06 26.80 11.79
N TYR A 194 -3.82 26.56 12.22
CA TYR A 194 -3.43 26.49 13.63
C TYR A 194 -2.22 27.37 13.96
N PRO A 195 -2.36 28.72 13.94
CA PRO A 195 -1.23 29.62 14.15
C PRO A 195 -0.47 29.39 15.47
N LYS A 196 -1.17 29.00 16.54
CA LYS A 196 -0.55 28.68 17.84
C LYS A 196 0.41 27.48 17.78
N TRP A 197 0.20 26.55 16.85
CA TRP A 197 1.02 25.34 16.65
C TRP A 197 1.81 25.42 15.35
N GLY A 198 1.76 26.54 14.65
CA GLY A 198 2.35 26.72 13.33
C GLY A 198 3.83 26.35 13.27
N HIS A 199 4.63 26.75 14.27
CA HIS A 199 6.05 26.40 14.35
C HIS A 199 6.26 24.88 14.54
N GLY A 200 5.48 24.22 15.41
CA GLY A 200 5.57 22.78 15.64
C GLY A 200 5.17 21.99 14.39
N LEU A 201 4.10 22.40 13.71
CA LEU A 201 3.65 21.76 12.46
C LEU A 201 4.68 21.97 11.34
N ALA A 202 5.34 23.13 11.28
CA ALA A 202 6.42 23.41 10.36
C ALA A 202 7.63 22.48 10.59
N ILE A 203 8.02 22.28 11.85
CA ILE A 203 9.08 21.33 12.21
C ILE A 203 8.71 19.90 11.78
N ILE A 204 7.49 19.46 12.09
CA ILE A 204 7.00 18.12 11.70
C ILE A 204 7.05 17.97 10.18
N ALA A 205 6.56 18.95 9.43
CA ALA A 205 6.52 18.89 7.97
C ALA A 205 7.92 18.78 7.35
N VAL A 206 8.83 19.70 7.70
CA VAL A 206 10.17 19.73 7.13
C VAL A 206 11.02 18.53 7.60
N PHE A 207 10.89 18.13 8.87
CA PHE A 207 11.58 16.96 9.41
C PHE A 207 11.16 15.68 8.70
N SER A 208 9.84 15.44 8.57
CA SER A 208 9.31 14.22 7.92
C SER A 208 9.67 14.20 6.45
N TRP A 209 9.62 15.34 5.75
CA TRP A 209 10.03 15.47 4.36
C TRP A 209 11.50 15.14 4.14
N SER A 210 12.38 15.75 4.97
CA SER A 210 13.83 15.50 4.92
C SER A 210 14.16 14.05 5.20
N LEU A 211 13.59 13.47 6.27
CA LEU A 211 13.78 12.07 6.60
C LEU A 211 13.31 11.16 5.46
N GLY A 212 12.16 11.46 4.85
CA GLY A 212 11.63 10.72 3.71
C GLY A 212 12.59 10.68 2.52
N LEU A 213 13.30 11.77 2.22
CA LEU A 213 14.33 11.81 1.18
C LEU A 213 15.50 10.85 1.47
N PHE A 214 16.03 10.87 2.70
CA PHE A 214 17.09 9.95 3.09
C PHE A 214 16.63 8.49 3.07
N LEU A 215 15.41 8.22 3.53
CA LEU A 215 14.82 6.88 3.48
C LEU A 215 14.63 6.41 2.04
N TYR A 216 14.24 7.31 1.12
CA TYR A 216 14.15 6.98 -0.29
C TYR A 216 15.49 6.53 -0.87
N ALA A 217 16.54 7.31 -0.61
CA ALA A 217 17.88 6.97 -1.07
C ALA A 217 18.36 5.62 -0.51
N ALA A 218 18.19 5.40 0.79
CA ALA A 218 18.56 4.15 1.44
C ALA A 218 17.77 2.95 0.88
N THR A 219 16.45 3.07 0.79
CA THR A 219 15.57 2.02 0.25
C THR A 219 15.88 1.74 -1.21
N GLY A 220 16.10 2.79 -2.02
CA GLY A 220 16.48 2.67 -3.42
C GLY A 220 17.77 1.87 -3.61
N VAL A 221 18.77 2.14 -2.78
CA VAL A 221 20.04 1.38 -2.79
C VAL A 221 19.78 -0.09 -2.44
N PHE A 222 19.03 -0.41 -1.39
CA PHE A 222 18.78 -1.80 -1.02
C PHE A 222 18.00 -2.56 -2.10
N VAL A 223 16.98 -1.94 -2.69
CA VAL A 223 16.21 -2.55 -3.78
C VAL A 223 17.07 -2.73 -5.02
N ALA A 224 17.91 -1.73 -5.39
CA ALA A 224 18.83 -1.85 -6.51
C ALA A 224 19.88 -2.95 -6.30
N LEU A 225 20.47 -3.03 -5.11
CA LEU A 225 21.43 -4.09 -4.76
C LEU A 225 20.78 -5.48 -4.85
N ARG A 226 19.54 -5.62 -4.39
CA ARG A 226 18.79 -6.88 -4.58
C ARG A 226 18.68 -7.25 -6.05
N MET A 227 18.31 -6.28 -6.90
CA MET A 227 18.16 -6.50 -8.34
C MET A 227 19.49 -6.84 -9.03
N MET A 228 20.61 -6.32 -8.51
CA MET A 228 21.94 -6.54 -9.09
C MET A 228 22.60 -7.84 -8.61
N PHE A 229 22.39 -8.24 -7.36
CA PHE A 229 23.13 -9.35 -6.74
C PHE A 229 22.31 -10.63 -6.59
N LEU A 230 20.98 -10.57 -6.70
CA LEU A 230 20.11 -11.71 -6.50
C LEU A 230 19.23 -11.94 -7.72
N GLU A 231 19.01 -13.21 -8.06
CA GLU A 231 18.09 -13.58 -9.12
C GLU A 231 16.67 -13.14 -8.77
N LEU A 232 16.03 -12.42 -9.70
CA LEU A 232 14.65 -11.97 -9.59
C LEU A 232 13.77 -12.78 -10.53
N LYS A 233 12.81 -13.48 -9.95
CA LYS A 233 11.79 -14.16 -10.74
C LYS A 233 10.75 -13.15 -11.24
N PRO A 234 10.19 -13.33 -12.45
CA PRO A 234 9.19 -12.41 -13.00
C PRO A 234 7.97 -12.18 -12.09
N VAL A 235 7.61 -13.18 -11.27
CA VAL A 235 6.51 -13.08 -10.29
C VAL A 235 6.83 -12.09 -9.17
N GLU A 236 8.09 -11.91 -8.81
CA GLU A 236 8.53 -11.04 -7.73
C GLU A 236 8.53 -9.55 -8.09
N LEU A 237 8.63 -9.22 -9.41
CA LEU A 237 8.51 -7.85 -9.92
C LEU A 237 7.03 -7.45 -10.03
N ASN A 238 6.37 -7.32 -8.90
CA ASN A 238 4.93 -7.11 -8.77
C ASN A 238 4.56 -5.61 -8.60
N ALA A 239 3.25 -5.34 -8.47
CA ALA A 239 2.71 -3.99 -8.36
C ALA A 239 3.37 -3.08 -7.32
N PRO A 240 3.81 -3.53 -6.13
CA PRO A 240 4.54 -2.69 -5.18
C PRO A 240 5.77 -1.96 -5.70
N TYR A 241 6.42 -2.42 -6.77
CA TYR A 241 7.56 -1.67 -7.35
C TYR A 241 7.16 -0.31 -7.92
N TRP A 242 5.88 -0.10 -8.25
CA TRP A 242 5.35 1.21 -8.64
C TRP A 242 5.43 2.23 -7.51
N VAL A 243 5.49 1.78 -6.25
CA VAL A 243 5.66 2.68 -5.10
C VAL A 243 6.99 3.43 -5.13
N SER A 244 8.01 2.93 -5.83
CA SER A 244 9.27 3.68 -6.03
C SER A 244 9.02 5.04 -6.70
N MET A 245 8.19 5.09 -7.73
CA MET A 245 7.75 6.34 -8.37
C MET A 245 6.77 7.11 -7.49
N GLY A 246 5.83 6.41 -6.84
CA GLY A 246 4.84 7.03 -5.96
C GLY A 246 5.45 7.72 -4.74
N ALA A 247 6.55 7.18 -4.20
CA ALA A 247 7.29 7.78 -3.10
C ALA A 247 7.98 9.09 -3.50
N LEU A 248 8.49 9.18 -4.74
CA LEU A 248 8.98 10.44 -5.29
C LEU A 248 7.83 11.43 -5.53
N ALA A 249 6.73 10.97 -6.08
CA ALA A 249 5.58 11.82 -6.36
C ALA A 249 5.01 12.47 -5.09
N ILE A 250 4.85 11.70 -3.99
CA ILE A 250 4.40 12.29 -2.73
C ILE A 250 5.48 13.19 -2.09
N THR A 251 6.76 12.95 -2.35
CA THR A 251 7.85 13.86 -1.92
C THR A 251 7.72 15.21 -2.61
N VAL A 252 7.39 15.23 -3.91
CA VAL A 252 7.11 16.44 -4.68
C VAL A 252 5.89 17.17 -4.12
N LEU A 253 4.78 16.46 -3.88
CA LEU A 253 3.57 17.04 -3.30
C LEU A 253 3.86 17.65 -1.93
N ALA A 254 4.56 16.92 -1.06
CA ALA A 254 4.92 17.41 0.27
C ALA A 254 5.80 18.68 0.18
N GLY A 255 6.76 18.68 -0.73
CA GLY A 255 7.60 19.87 -0.97
C GLY A 255 6.78 21.08 -1.46
N ALA A 256 5.86 20.90 -2.41
CA ALA A 256 4.98 21.95 -2.88
C ALA A 256 4.13 22.53 -1.72
N ARG A 257 3.57 21.66 -0.87
CA ARG A 257 2.78 22.07 0.31
C ARG A 257 3.62 22.78 1.36
N ILE A 258 4.88 22.37 1.56
CA ILE A 258 5.81 23.05 2.50
C ILE A 258 6.15 24.46 1.99
N VAL A 259 6.35 24.61 0.69
CA VAL A 259 6.63 25.93 0.08
C VAL A 259 5.47 26.91 0.28
N GLU A 260 4.22 26.43 0.30
CA GLU A 260 3.00 27.21 0.51
C GLU A 260 2.71 27.53 1.99
N MET A 261 3.45 26.96 2.96
CA MET A 261 3.22 27.19 4.39
C MET A 261 3.46 28.65 4.77
N ASP A 262 2.76 29.09 5.81
CA ASP A 262 3.05 30.37 6.47
C ASP A 262 4.50 30.40 6.99
N SER A 263 5.05 31.63 7.11
CA SER A 263 6.41 31.85 7.61
C SER A 263 6.63 31.18 8.96
N ALA A 264 7.68 30.38 9.02
CA ALA A 264 8.20 29.75 10.22
C ALA A 264 9.71 29.50 10.03
N PRO A 265 10.55 29.59 11.09
CA PRO A 265 12.01 29.55 10.94
C PRO A 265 12.51 28.33 10.14
N MET A 266 11.94 27.14 10.38
CA MET A 266 12.33 25.93 9.68
C MET A 266 11.96 25.97 8.20
N VAL A 267 10.76 26.46 7.87
CA VAL A 267 10.27 26.60 6.49
C VAL A 267 11.09 27.65 5.75
N ASP A 268 11.31 28.82 6.34
CA ASP A 268 12.01 29.92 5.69
C ASP A 268 13.46 29.59 5.39
N ALA A 269 14.12 28.84 6.30
CA ALA A 269 15.50 28.37 6.10
C ALA A 269 15.62 27.33 4.96
N THR A 270 14.55 26.59 4.65
CA THR A 270 14.59 25.47 3.70
C THR A 270 13.76 25.67 2.44
N ARG A 271 12.91 26.70 2.37
CA ARG A 271 11.92 26.94 1.30
C ARG A 271 12.51 26.84 -0.11
N GLY A 272 13.64 27.51 -0.37
CA GLY A 272 14.29 27.50 -1.67
C GLY A 272 14.87 26.12 -2.04
N LEU A 273 15.46 25.43 -1.07
CA LEU A 273 15.96 24.07 -1.25
C LEU A 273 14.82 23.09 -1.56
N VAL A 274 13.73 23.16 -0.79
CA VAL A 274 12.56 22.29 -0.96
C VAL A 274 11.93 22.51 -2.33
N ALA A 275 11.77 23.76 -2.77
CA ALA A 275 11.23 24.10 -4.09
C ALA A 275 12.09 23.51 -5.22
N GLY A 276 13.40 23.78 -5.21
CA GLY A 276 14.31 23.30 -6.24
C GLY A 276 14.43 21.77 -6.28
N LEU A 277 14.53 21.15 -5.10
CA LEU A 277 14.67 19.71 -5.00
C LEU A 277 13.37 18.99 -5.42
N SER A 278 12.19 19.57 -5.19
CA SER A 278 10.93 19.03 -5.67
C SER A 278 10.89 18.90 -7.19
N VAL A 279 11.45 19.87 -7.93
CA VAL A 279 11.56 19.79 -9.40
C VAL A 279 12.50 18.65 -9.82
N VAL A 280 13.66 18.52 -9.16
CA VAL A 280 14.63 17.44 -9.45
C VAL A 280 14.00 16.07 -9.20
N VAL A 281 13.30 15.91 -8.08
CA VAL A 281 12.62 14.66 -7.69
C VAL A 281 11.49 14.33 -8.68
N TRP A 282 10.73 15.33 -9.15
CA TRP A 282 9.69 15.13 -10.16
C TRP A 282 10.27 14.60 -11.48
N ASN A 283 11.39 15.14 -11.94
CA ASN A 283 12.06 14.68 -13.14
C ASN A 283 12.48 13.20 -13.01
N PHE A 284 13.00 12.80 -11.85
CA PHE A 284 13.37 11.41 -11.62
C PHE A 284 12.14 10.49 -11.53
N ALA A 285 11.04 10.93 -10.89
CA ALA A 285 9.78 10.21 -10.90
C ALA A 285 9.26 9.98 -12.33
N THR A 286 9.33 11.00 -13.17
CA THR A 286 8.94 10.94 -14.59
C THR A 286 9.79 9.93 -15.35
N TRP A 287 11.10 9.92 -15.11
CA TRP A 287 12.03 8.98 -15.74
C TRP A 287 11.74 7.51 -15.37
N LEU A 288 11.22 7.24 -14.18
CA LEU A 288 10.87 5.88 -13.75
C LEU A 288 9.62 5.32 -14.45
N ILE A 289 8.70 6.15 -14.92
CA ILE A 289 7.42 5.70 -15.51
C ILE A 289 7.63 4.75 -16.69
N PRO A 290 8.43 5.07 -17.73
CA PRO A 290 8.69 4.15 -18.83
C PRO A 290 9.33 2.84 -18.37
N VAL A 291 10.21 2.88 -17.36
CA VAL A 291 10.86 1.69 -16.81
C VAL A 291 9.83 0.76 -16.17
N LEU A 292 8.90 1.30 -15.39
CA LEU A 292 7.85 0.53 -14.74
C LEU A 292 6.88 -0.10 -15.76
N PHE A 293 6.52 0.62 -16.82
CA PHE A 293 5.76 0.05 -17.93
C PHE A 293 6.51 -1.07 -18.66
N ALA A 294 7.81 -0.88 -18.91
CA ALA A 294 8.65 -1.88 -19.55
C ALA A 294 8.73 -3.16 -18.68
N VAL A 295 8.89 -3.02 -17.35
CA VAL A 295 8.86 -4.15 -16.41
C VAL A 295 7.50 -4.86 -16.43
N GLY A 296 6.39 -4.11 -16.45
CA GLY A 296 5.05 -4.68 -16.58
C GLY A 296 4.85 -5.46 -17.86
N TRP A 297 5.31 -4.90 -18.99
CA TRP A 297 5.30 -5.58 -20.29
C TRP A 297 6.13 -6.86 -20.26
N TRP A 298 7.37 -6.80 -19.77
CA TRP A 298 8.26 -7.93 -19.61
C TRP A 298 7.62 -9.05 -18.77
N ARG A 299 7.04 -8.70 -17.62
CA ARG A 299 6.37 -9.63 -16.71
C ARG A 299 5.17 -10.33 -17.39
N HIS A 300 4.24 -9.57 -17.95
CA HIS A 300 2.95 -10.10 -18.39
C HIS A 300 2.94 -10.59 -19.85
N LYS A 301 3.72 -9.98 -20.75
CA LYS A 301 3.75 -10.37 -22.16
C LYS A 301 4.88 -11.35 -22.48
N ILE A 302 6.09 -11.12 -22.00
CA ILE A 302 7.23 -11.99 -22.26
C ILE A 302 7.18 -13.22 -21.38
N HIS A 303 7.06 -13.06 -20.07
CA HIS A 303 7.05 -14.18 -19.11
C HIS A 303 5.65 -14.74 -18.81
N ARG A 304 4.59 -14.16 -19.40
CA ARG A 304 3.20 -14.66 -19.30
C ARG A 304 2.70 -14.85 -17.87
N VAL A 305 3.20 -14.06 -16.90
CA VAL A 305 2.67 -14.06 -15.53
C VAL A 305 1.20 -13.63 -15.59
N PRO A 306 0.25 -14.43 -15.07
CA PRO A 306 -1.17 -14.10 -15.17
C PRO A 306 -1.49 -12.80 -14.43
N LEU A 307 -2.38 -12.00 -15.05
CA LEU A 307 -2.91 -10.79 -14.42
C LEU A 307 -4.15 -11.18 -13.61
N VAL A 308 -3.93 -11.54 -12.35
CA VAL A 308 -5.00 -11.82 -11.38
C VAL A 308 -5.11 -10.68 -10.38
N TYR A 309 -6.31 -10.50 -9.82
CA TYR A 309 -6.49 -9.50 -8.78
C TYR A 309 -5.73 -9.90 -7.51
N GLU A 310 -4.91 -8.97 -7.04
CA GLU A 310 -4.26 -8.99 -5.74
C GLU A 310 -4.43 -7.61 -5.09
N ALA A 311 -4.51 -7.57 -3.77
CA ALA A 311 -4.60 -6.29 -3.03
C ALA A 311 -3.43 -5.33 -3.33
N THR A 312 -2.29 -5.89 -3.69
CA THR A 312 -1.08 -5.14 -4.08
C THR A 312 -1.24 -4.30 -5.35
N LEU A 313 -2.26 -4.56 -6.20
CA LEU A 313 -2.54 -3.74 -7.39
C LEU A 313 -2.89 -2.29 -7.02
N TRP A 314 -3.43 -2.05 -5.83
CA TRP A 314 -3.65 -0.69 -5.32
C TRP A 314 -2.36 0.09 -5.13
N SER A 315 -1.24 -0.61 -4.95
CA SER A 315 0.12 -0.03 -4.92
C SER A 315 0.62 0.44 -6.30
N MET A 316 -0.12 0.19 -7.38
CA MET A 316 0.11 0.78 -8.71
C MET A 316 -0.82 1.99 -8.93
N VAL A 317 -2.08 1.87 -8.53
CA VAL A 317 -3.08 2.94 -8.71
C VAL A 317 -2.72 4.19 -7.91
N PHE A 318 -2.30 4.02 -6.65
CA PHE A 318 -1.89 5.14 -5.80
C PHE A 318 -0.73 5.94 -6.41
N PRO A 319 0.39 5.36 -6.84
CA PRO A 319 1.47 6.08 -7.52
C PRO A 319 1.02 6.89 -8.74
N LEU A 320 0.20 6.33 -9.61
CA LEU A 320 -0.32 7.03 -10.78
C LEU A 320 -1.12 8.27 -10.37
N GLY A 321 -2.06 8.12 -9.44
CA GLY A 321 -2.84 9.24 -8.91
C GLY A 321 -1.99 10.27 -8.16
N MET A 322 -0.99 9.81 -7.42
CA MET A 322 -0.08 10.70 -6.69
C MET A 322 0.81 11.51 -7.64
N TYR A 323 1.33 10.90 -8.71
CA TYR A 323 2.11 11.60 -9.72
C TYR A 323 1.28 12.67 -10.44
N ALA A 324 0.03 12.35 -10.78
CA ALA A 324 -0.90 13.30 -11.36
C ALA A 324 -1.10 14.53 -10.45
N VAL A 325 -1.43 14.31 -9.17
CA VAL A 325 -1.67 15.39 -8.21
C VAL A 325 -0.39 16.18 -7.91
N ALA A 326 0.75 15.50 -7.78
CA ALA A 326 2.05 16.15 -7.57
C ALA A 326 2.43 17.06 -8.76
N GLY A 327 2.19 16.60 -9.99
CA GLY A 327 2.41 17.41 -11.19
C GLY A 327 1.52 18.66 -11.24
N ILE A 328 0.24 18.53 -10.86
CA ILE A 328 -0.68 19.68 -10.81
C ILE A 328 -0.21 20.70 -9.76
N TYR A 329 0.13 20.26 -8.53
CA TYR A 329 0.61 21.18 -7.48
C TYR A 329 1.94 21.82 -7.84
N LEU A 330 2.91 21.04 -8.30
CA LEU A 330 4.22 21.54 -8.67
C LEU A 330 4.13 22.53 -9.84
N GLY A 331 3.30 22.20 -10.84
CA GLY A 331 3.05 23.06 -12.00
C GLY A 331 2.50 24.43 -11.60
N ARG A 332 1.52 24.44 -10.69
CA ARG A 332 0.91 25.68 -10.18
C ARG A 332 1.86 26.47 -9.29
N ALA A 333 2.52 25.82 -8.34
CA ALA A 333 3.41 26.48 -7.39
C ALA A 333 4.63 27.14 -8.06
N ASN A 334 5.12 26.57 -9.18
CA ASN A 334 6.33 27.06 -9.85
C ASN A 334 6.07 27.66 -11.25
N SER A 335 4.81 27.88 -11.63
CA SER A 335 4.43 28.40 -12.94
C SER A 335 4.98 27.55 -14.11
N LEU A 336 4.88 26.21 -14.00
CA LEU A 336 5.34 25.23 -14.98
C LEU A 336 4.15 24.59 -15.72
N PRO A 337 3.59 25.24 -16.75
CA PRO A 337 2.33 24.81 -17.37
C PRO A 337 2.37 23.42 -18.00
N ILE A 338 3.53 23.01 -18.52
CA ILE A 338 3.71 21.67 -19.08
C ILE A 338 3.62 20.57 -18.00
N VAL A 339 4.12 20.84 -16.80
CA VAL A 339 4.08 19.91 -15.67
C VAL A 339 2.64 19.77 -15.16
N GLU A 340 1.90 20.87 -15.05
CA GLU A 340 0.48 20.87 -14.70
C GLU A 340 -0.36 20.11 -15.74
N TRP A 341 -0.09 20.31 -17.04
CA TRP A 341 -0.77 19.62 -18.12
C TRP A 341 -0.51 18.10 -18.07
N ILE A 342 0.74 17.67 -17.88
CA ILE A 342 1.09 16.25 -17.72
C ILE A 342 0.33 15.65 -16.53
N GLY A 343 0.34 16.32 -15.39
CA GLY A 343 -0.38 15.86 -14.20
C GLY A 343 -1.88 15.73 -14.44
N SER A 344 -2.48 16.70 -15.13
CA SER A 344 -3.92 16.69 -15.47
C SER A 344 -4.29 15.57 -16.45
N ALA A 345 -3.43 15.26 -17.41
CA ALA A 345 -3.62 14.16 -18.35
C ALA A 345 -3.47 12.79 -17.65
N GLU A 346 -2.45 12.65 -16.81
CA GLU A 346 -2.17 11.42 -16.04
C GLU A 346 -3.31 11.08 -15.07
N LEU A 347 -4.04 12.06 -14.55
CA LEU A 347 -5.18 11.85 -13.67
C LEU A 347 -6.23 10.91 -14.29
N TRP A 348 -6.49 11.04 -15.59
CA TRP A 348 -7.47 10.19 -16.29
C TRP A 348 -6.97 8.76 -16.46
N LEU A 349 -5.67 8.56 -16.68
CA LEU A 349 -5.07 7.24 -16.70
C LEU A 349 -5.16 6.58 -15.32
N ALA A 350 -4.89 7.33 -14.25
CA ALA A 350 -5.01 6.85 -12.89
C ALA A 350 -6.46 6.50 -12.50
N LEU A 351 -7.45 7.29 -12.95
CA LEU A 351 -8.88 6.99 -12.80
C LEU A 351 -9.29 5.71 -13.53
N ALA A 352 -8.80 5.52 -14.76
CA ALA A 352 -9.05 4.29 -15.51
C ALA A 352 -8.45 3.08 -14.81
N ALA A 353 -7.22 3.17 -14.33
CA ALA A 353 -6.58 2.11 -13.53
C ALA A 353 -7.35 1.81 -12.24
N TRP A 354 -7.82 2.84 -11.53
CA TRP A 354 -8.65 2.70 -10.33
C TRP A 354 -9.94 1.95 -10.62
N LEU A 355 -10.63 2.29 -11.70
CA LEU A 355 -11.88 1.63 -12.08
C LEU A 355 -11.65 0.14 -12.42
N ILE A 356 -10.61 -0.17 -13.20
CA ILE A 356 -10.26 -1.55 -13.58
C ILE A 356 -9.93 -2.37 -12.33
N VAL A 357 -9.07 -1.86 -11.46
CA VAL A 357 -8.67 -2.56 -10.23
C VAL A 357 -9.84 -2.69 -9.26
N GLY A 358 -10.70 -1.67 -9.15
CA GLY A 358 -11.90 -1.67 -8.34
C GLY A 358 -12.91 -2.75 -8.78
N LEU A 359 -13.19 -2.84 -10.08
CA LEU A 359 -14.05 -3.88 -10.63
C LEU A 359 -13.47 -5.28 -10.43
N ALA A 360 -12.16 -5.43 -10.61
CA ALA A 360 -11.47 -6.69 -10.36
C ALA A 360 -11.54 -7.09 -8.87
N MET A 361 -11.41 -6.13 -7.94
CA MET A 361 -11.59 -6.33 -6.51
C MET A 361 -12.99 -6.80 -6.16
N ILE A 362 -14.02 -6.12 -6.66
CA ILE A 362 -15.43 -6.49 -6.40
C ILE A 362 -15.70 -7.91 -6.90
N ARG A 363 -15.26 -8.23 -8.12
CA ARG A 363 -15.39 -9.58 -8.68
C ARG A 363 -14.66 -10.64 -7.83
N HIS A 364 -13.45 -10.34 -7.37
CA HIS A 364 -12.66 -11.22 -6.52
C HIS A 364 -13.37 -11.50 -5.19
N VAL A 365 -13.79 -10.46 -4.47
CA VAL A 365 -14.51 -10.58 -3.20
C VAL A 365 -15.81 -11.37 -3.39
N TYR A 366 -16.56 -11.10 -4.45
CA TYR A 366 -17.80 -11.81 -4.75
C TYR A 366 -17.56 -13.31 -4.95
N ARG A 367 -16.52 -13.69 -5.71
CA ARG A 367 -16.18 -15.10 -5.98
C ARG A 367 -15.63 -15.82 -4.76
N THR A 368 -14.78 -15.18 -3.97
CA THR A 368 -14.10 -15.80 -2.83
C THR A 368 -15.00 -15.92 -1.59
N VAL A 369 -15.81 -14.88 -1.31
CA VAL A 369 -16.63 -14.83 -0.10
C VAL A 369 -18.04 -15.33 -0.35
N PHE A 370 -18.71 -14.84 -1.41
CA PHE A 370 -20.15 -15.09 -1.62
C PHE A 370 -20.45 -16.30 -2.54
N ARG A 371 -19.66 -16.53 -3.58
CA ARG A 371 -19.83 -17.66 -4.52
C ARG A 371 -18.49 -18.38 -4.76
N PRO A 372 -18.05 -19.25 -3.87
CA PRO A 372 -16.91 -20.11 -4.19
C PRO A 372 -17.30 -21.05 -5.33
N GLU A 373 -16.51 -21.08 -6.39
CA GLU A 373 -16.63 -22.13 -7.41
C GLU A 373 -16.38 -23.47 -6.71
N VAL A 374 -17.36 -24.36 -6.78
CA VAL A 374 -17.14 -25.78 -6.44
C VAL A 374 -16.12 -26.28 -7.45
N ALA A 375 -14.94 -26.64 -6.98
CA ALA A 375 -13.92 -27.25 -7.84
C ALA A 375 -14.49 -28.55 -8.41
N HIS A 376 -14.99 -28.48 -9.64
CA HIS A 376 -15.22 -29.71 -10.43
C HIS A 376 -13.83 -30.26 -10.72
N ARG A 377 -13.52 -31.36 -10.02
CA ARG A 377 -12.40 -32.26 -10.38
C ARG A 377 -12.77 -33.11 -11.56
#